data_2e5ee9556e14df34e3451f4b1e1e6bac
#
_entry.id   2e5ee9556e14df34e3451f4b1e1e6bac
#
_cell.length_a   1.000
_cell.length_b   1.000
_cell.length_c   1.000
_cell.angle_alpha   90.00
_cell.angle_beta   90.00
_cell.angle_gamma   90.00
#
_symmetry.space_group_name_H-M   'P 1'
#
loop_
_entity.id
_entity.type
_entity.pdbx_description
1 polymer ?
#
loop_
_entity_poly.entity_id
_entity_poly.type
_entity_poly.pdbx_seq_one_letter_code
_entity_poly.pdbx_strand_id
1 'polypeptide(L)'
;EKDIAKSHVYGYIYPIKPKSALDLQIEADNTNLKFIEYFMSSITPEFNGRASGNVHFYGKFKGLTMEGRVFGDASMKVDVLNTTFFIKDSIRIEPDGLTFRDNRIFDPHGNQGRVNGYLHYQHFKNLEYRFQFEVNDMLVMNTKESLDFPFYGTVYGTGSALIAGNARDGVNIDVAMTTDRNTNFVYIKDNVSSAASNQFIKFVDKTPRRAVLDSISLTSDYELAQEEIRQEEESQTDIRLNLLVEATP
;
A
#
# COMPACT_ATOMS: atom_id res chain seq x y z
N GLU A 1 19.72 -24.35 -11.18
CA GLU A 1 18.78 -24.25 -12.32
C GLU A 1 18.04 -22.93 -12.16
N LYS A 2 18.22 -21.99 -13.13
CA LYS A 2 17.48 -20.71 -13.06
C LYS A 2 16.02 -21.01 -13.34
N ASP A 3 15.15 -20.80 -12.36
CA ASP A 3 13.70 -20.82 -12.54
C ASP A 3 13.30 -19.78 -13.57
N ILE A 4 13.04 -20.23 -14.79
CA ILE A 4 12.63 -19.35 -15.88
C ILE A 4 11.14 -19.11 -15.72
N ALA A 5 10.78 -17.84 -15.49
CA ALA A 5 9.38 -17.43 -15.50
C ALA A 5 8.75 -17.75 -16.85
N LYS A 6 7.61 -18.44 -16.84
CA LYS A 6 6.84 -18.76 -18.04
C LYS A 6 5.41 -18.25 -17.84
N SER A 7 4.89 -17.57 -18.83
CA SER A 7 3.50 -17.16 -18.86
C SER A 7 2.92 -17.48 -20.23
N HIS A 8 1.79 -18.16 -20.24
CA HIS A 8 1.04 -18.44 -21.44
C HIS A 8 -0.22 -17.58 -21.42
N VAL A 9 -0.45 -16.83 -22.48
CA VAL A 9 -1.66 -16.02 -22.67
C VAL A 9 -2.32 -16.47 -23.95
N TYR A 10 -3.56 -16.90 -23.84
CA TYR A 10 -4.35 -17.36 -24.99
C TYR A 10 -5.80 -16.93 -24.84
N GLY A 11 -6.53 -16.87 -25.95
CA GLY A 11 -7.93 -16.45 -25.96
C GLY A 11 -8.25 -15.55 -27.14
N TYR A 12 -9.20 -14.65 -26.96
CA TYR A 12 -9.78 -13.88 -28.04
C TYR A 12 -9.77 -12.37 -27.72
N ILE A 13 -9.51 -11.59 -28.76
CA ILE A 13 -9.68 -10.15 -28.75
C ILE A 13 -10.75 -9.81 -29.82
N TYR A 14 -11.79 -9.08 -29.40
CA TYR A 14 -12.92 -8.70 -30.26
C TYR A 14 -12.98 -7.17 -30.42
N PRO A 15 -12.24 -6.58 -31.38
CA PRO A 15 -12.13 -5.12 -31.48
C PRO A 15 -13.45 -4.40 -31.75
N ILE A 16 -14.42 -5.08 -32.33
CA ILE A 16 -15.67 -4.49 -32.85
C ILE A 16 -16.91 -4.86 -31.99
N LYS A 17 -16.80 -5.82 -31.06
CA LYS A 17 -17.95 -6.24 -30.23
C LYS A 17 -18.11 -5.33 -29.01
N PRO A 18 -19.27 -4.65 -28.85
CA PRO A 18 -19.47 -3.69 -27.75
C PRO A 18 -19.61 -4.35 -26.36
N LYS A 19 -19.89 -5.64 -26.29
CA LYS A 19 -20.19 -6.35 -25.03
C LYS A 19 -19.04 -7.18 -24.47
N SER A 20 -18.07 -7.58 -25.29
CA SER A 20 -16.91 -8.38 -24.86
C SER A 20 -15.76 -8.06 -25.77
N ALA A 21 -14.81 -7.29 -25.28
CA ALA A 21 -13.64 -6.87 -26.07
C ALA A 21 -12.45 -7.82 -25.88
N LEU A 22 -12.35 -8.42 -24.70
CA LEU A 22 -11.30 -9.34 -24.30
C LEU A 22 -11.88 -10.59 -23.62
N ASP A 23 -11.26 -11.73 -23.89
CA ASP A 23 -11.50 -13.01 -23.25
C ASP A 23 -10.19 -13.80 -23.30
N LEU A 24 -9.35 -13.61 -22.27
CA LEU A 24 -7.99 -14.12 -22.22
C LEU A 24 -7.81 -15.02 -20.99
N GLN A 25 -7.24 -16.19 -21.21
CA GLN A 25 -6.72 -17.07 -20.16
C GLN A 25 -5.22 -16.82 -20.00
N ILE A 26 -4.81 -16.58 -18.77
CA ILE A 26 -3.42 -16.36 -18.41
C ILE A 26 -2.99 -17.48 -17.47
N GLU A 27 -2.07 -18.30 -17.92
CA GLU A 27 -1.39 -19.31 -17.11
C GLU A 27 -0.03 -18.75 -16.72
N ALA A 28 0.14 -18.46 -15.44
CA ALA A 28 1.37 -17.96 -14.88
C ALA A 28 2.15 -19.09 -14.22
N ASP A 29 3.42 -19.22 -14.51
CA ASP A 29 4.36 -20.10 -13.84
C ASP A 29 5.57 -19.27 -13.41
N ASN A 30 5.69 -19.05 -12.10
CA ASN A 30 6.79 -18.30 -11.51
C ASN A 30 6.94 -16.88 -12.11
N THR A 31 5.82 -16.25 -12.47
CA THR A 31 5.78 -14.94 -13.12
C THR A 31 6.16 -13.84 -12.14
N ASN A 32 7.05 -12.96 -12.57
CA ASN A 32 7.48 -11.82 -11.76
C ASN A 32 6.36 -10.78 -11.63
N LEU A 33 6.06 -10.39 -10.39
CA LEU A 33 5.02 -9.43 -10.03
C LEU A 33 5.52 -7.98 -9.90
N LYS A 34 6.71 -7.66 -10.39
CA LYS A 34 7.29 -6.32 -10.25
C LYS A 34 6.40 -5.19 -10.81
N PHE A 35 5.56 -5.50 -11.78
CA PHE A 35 4.59 -4.53 -12.31
C PHE A 35 3.58 -4.04 -11.26
N ILE A 36 3.38 -4.79 -10.16
CA ILE A 36 2.49 -4.40 -9.06
C ILE A 36 3.06 -3.21 -8.29
N GLU A 37 4.39 -3.03 -8.24
CA GLU A 37 5.01 -1.85 -7.62
C GLU A 37 4.41 -0.54 -8.13
N TYR A 38 4.12 -0.47 -9.43
CA TYR A 38 3.53 0.71 -10.02
C TYR A 38 2.18 1.10 -9.40
N PHE A 39 1.38 0.10 -9.02
CA PHE A 39 0.05 0.31 -8.41
C PHE A 39 0.13 0.49 -6.89
N MET A 40 1.21 0.05 -6.27
CA MET A 40 1.40 0.07 -4.82
C MET A 40 2.42 1.12 -4.35
N SER A 41 2.89 1.98 -5.22
CA SER A 41 3.94 2.97 -4.93
C SER A 41 3.61 3.91 -3.77
N SER A 42 2.32 4.17 -3.51
CA SER A 42 1.85 4.96 -2.36
C SER A 42 1.84 4.20 -1.02
N ILE A 43 1.96 2.88 -1.05
CA ILE A 43 1.90 2.02 0.14
C ILE A 43 3.27 1.45 0.48
N THR A 44 4.03 1.07 -0.55
CA THR A 44 5.34 0.47 -0.40
C THR A 44 6.27 0.89 -1.54
N PRO A 45 7.50 1.32 -1.22
CA PRO A 45 8.52 1.58 -2.25
C PRO A 45 9.14 0.29 -2.79
N GLU A 46 9.01 -0.81 -2.05
CA GLU A 46 9.63 -2.09 -2.39
C GLU A 46 8.60 -3.22 -2.34
N PHE A 47 8.17 -3.66 -3.51
CA PHE A 47 7.39 -4.87 -3.68
C PHE A 47 8.15 -5.85 -4.57
N ASN A 48 8.40 -7.04 -4.07
CA ASN A 48 9.01 -8.11 -4.85
C ASN A 48 8.15 -9.36 -4.75
N GLY A 49 8.03 -10.09 -5.84
CA GLY A 49 7.27 -11.32 -5.76
C GLY A 49 7.17 -12.05 -7.08
N ARG A 50 6.69 -13.28 -6.94
CA ARG A 50 6.38 -14.17 -8.03
C ARG A 50 5.02 -14.81 -7.81
N ALA A 51 4.34 -15.15 -8.88
CA ALA A 51 3.06 -15.83 -8.80
C ALA A 51 2.98 -16.97 -9.82
N SER A 52 2.27 -18.02 -9.42
CA SER A 52 1.89 -19.13 -10.28
C SER A 52 0.39 -19.39 -10.13
N GLY A 53 -0.30 -19.64 -11.25
CA GLY A 53 -1.73 -19.91 -11.23
C GLY A 53 -2.42 -19.53 -12.52
N ASN A 54 -3.75 -19.54 -12.46
CA ASN A 54 -4.57 -19.28 -13.63
C ASN A 54 -5.46 -18.06 -13.36
N VAL A 55 -5.50 -17.15 -14.33
CA VAL A 55 -6.32 -15.94 -14.30
C VAL A 55 -7.07 -15.82 -15.61
N HIS A 56 -8.37 -15.66 -15.51
CA HIS A 56 -9.25 -15.30 -16.62
C HIS A 56 -9.41 -13.78 -16.63
N PHE A 57 -9.01 -13.15 -17.72
CA PHE A 57 -9.06 -11.70 -17.89
C PHE A 57 -10.03 -11.39 -19.05
N TYR A 58 -11.14 -10.72 -18.76
CA TYR A 58 -12.23 -10.57 -19.70
C TYR A 58 -12.98 -9.25 -19.55
N GLY A 59 -13.86 -8.96 -20.51
CA GLY A 59 -14.77 -7.83 -20.48
C GLY A 59 -14.54 -6.80 -21.56
N LYS A 60 -15.06 -5.59 -21.36
CA LYS A 60 -14.93 -4.45 -22.27
C LYS A 60 -13.63 -3.72 -22.02
N PHE A 61 -13.03 -3.07 -23.02
CA PHE A 61 -11.82 -2.27 -22.84
C PHE A 61 -11.92 -1.18 -21.73
N LYS A 62 -13.12 -0.65 -21.48
CA LYS A 62 -13.38 0.33 -20.40
C LYS A 62 -13.89 -0.30 -19.09
N GLY A 63 -13.95 -1.61 -19.02
CA GLY A 63 -14.54 -2.33 -17.89
C GLY A 63 -14.00 -3.75 -17.85
N LEU A 64 -12.67 -3.88 -17.85
CA LEU A 64 -11.97 -5.14 -17.75
C LEU A 64 -12.11 -5.72 -16.35
N THR A 65 -12.22 -7.03 -16.29
CA THR A 65 -12.42 -7.81 -15.08
C THR A 65 -11.48 -9.00 -15.10
N MET A 66 -11.10 -9.47 -13.93
CA MET A 66 -10.32 -10.70 -13.82
C MET A 66 -10.84 -11.58 -12.70
N GLU A 67 -10.69 -12.90 -12.87
CA GLU A 67 -11.00 -13.90 -11.86
C GLU A 67 -10.02 -15.05 -11.94
N GLY A 68 -9.80 -15.73 -10.81
CA GLY A 68 -8.88 -16.85 -10.79
C GLY A 68 -8.33 -17.16 -9.41
N ARG A 69 -7.24 -17.91 -9.42
CA ARG A 69 -6.47 -18.22 -8.22
C ARG A 69 -4.98 -18.23 -8.55
N VAL A 70 -4.22 -17.56 -7.74
CA VAL A 70 -2.76 -17.54 -7.86
C VAL A 70 -2.12 -17.92 -6.53
N PHE A 71 -1.04 -18.67 -6.59
CA PHE A 71 -0.13 -18.85 -5.47
C PHE A 71 0.93 -17.75 -5.58
N GLY A 72 0.98 -16.88 -4.59
CA GLY A 72 1.96 -15.80 -4.49
C GLY A 72 3.08 -16.15 -3.52
N ASP A 73 4.31 -15.85 -3.91
CA ASP A 73 5.48 -15.79 -3.05
C ASP A 73 6.04 -14.37 -3.19
N ALA A 74 5.67 -13.49 -2.27
CA ALA A 74 5.91 -12.07 -2.38
C ALA A 74 6.36 -11.45 -1.07
N SER A 75 7.07 -10.33 -1.17
CA SER A 75 7.49 -9.50 -0.05
C SER A 75 7.13 -8.05 -0.29
N MET A 76 6.73 -7.38 0.77
CA MET A 76 6.36 -5.98 0.78
C MET A 76 7.00 -5.29 1.98
N LYS A 77 7.75 -4.23 1.74
CA LYS A 77 8.28 -3.39 2.80
C LYS A 77 7.26 -2.31 3.16
N VAL A 78 6.92 -2.20 4.42
CA VAL A 78 6.07 -1.13 4.95
C VAL A 78 6.97 -0.05 5.56
N ASP A 79 7.13 1.07 4.87
CA ASP A 79 8.11 2.10 5.25
C ASP A 79 7.89 2.68 6.63
N VAL A 80 6.65 3.01 6.97
CA VAL A 80 6.30 3.56 8.31
C VAL A 80 6.73 2.64 9.45
N LEU A 81 6.71 1.32 9.21
CA LEU A 81 7.13 0.30 10.18
C LEU A 81 8.60 -0.11 9.98
N ASN A 82 9.19 0.28 8.85
CA ASN A 82 10.52 -0.17 8.38
C ASN A 82 10.70 -1.69 8.52
N THR A 83 9.66 -2.44 8.19
CA THR A 83 9.63 -3.90 8.27
C THR A 83 9.14 -4.48 6.95
N THR A 84 9.76 -5.57 6.54
CA THR A 84 9.37 -6.33 5.34
C THR A 84 8.50 -7.51 5.75
N PHE A 85 7.32 -7.63 5.18
CA PHE A 85 6.45 -8.77 5.36
C PHE A 85 6.45 -9.65 4.12
N PHE A 86 6.34 -10.94 4.35
CA PHE A 86 6.31 -11.96 3.30
C PHE A 86 4.95 -12.64 3.31
N ILE A 87 4.43 -12.92 2.12
CA ILE A 87 3.26 -13.77 1.92
C ILE A 87 3.65 -14.94 1.02
N LYS A 88 3.27 -16.15 1.43
CA LYS A 88 3.53 -17.35 0.65
C LYS A 88 2.30 -18.25 0.71
N ASP A 89 1.30 -17.93 -0.11
CA ASP A 89 0.01 -18.60 -0.06
C ASP A 89 -0.83 -18.34 -1.32
N SER A 90 -1.99 -19.01 -1.39
CA SER A 90 -2.95 -18.87 -2.47
C SER A 90 -3.90 -17.71 -2.24
N ILE A 91 -3.97 -16.82 -3.20
CA ILE A 91 -4.86 -15.65 -3.21
C ILE A 91 -5.94 -15.90 -4.26
N ARG A 92 -7.20 -15.64 -3.89
CA ARG A 92 -8.32 -15.71 -4.81
C ARG A 92 -8.52 -14.34 -5.46
N ILE A 93 -8.65 -14.36 -6.77
CA ILE A 93 -9.00 -13.19 -7.59
C ILE A 93 -10.48 -13.36 -7.94
N GLU A 94 -11.30 -12.39 -7.56
CA GLU A 94 -12.73 -12.33 -7.84
C GLU A 94 -13.01 -11.16 -8.80
N PRO A 95 -14.14 -11.13 -9.52
CA PRO A 95 -14.43 -10.09 -10.50
C PRO A 95 -14.34 -8.65 -9.97
N ASP A 96 -14.56 -8.46 -8.69
CA ASP A 96 -14.56 -7.18 -7.98
C ASP A 96 -13.36 -7.00 -7.02
N GLY A 97 -12.40 -7.94 -7.03
CA GLY A 97 -11.23 -7.75 -6.17
C GLY A 97 -10.42 -8.99 -5.83
N LEU A 98 -9.63 -8.85 -4.79
CA LEU A 98 -8.80 -9.92 -4.22
C LEU A 98 -9.35 -10.29 -2.85
N THR A 99 -9.42 -11.58 -2.56
CA THR A 99 -9.86 -12.11 -1.26
C THR A 99 -8.75 -12.94 -0.61
N PHE A 100 -8.49 -12.61 0.65
CA PHE A 100 -7.52 -13.27 1.52
C PHE A 100 -8.29 -14.04 2.60
N ARG A 101 -8.04 -15.34 2.73
CA ARG A 101 -8.70 -16.20 3.71
C ARG A 101 -7.66 -17.04 4.44
N ASP A 102 -7.38 -16.63 5.67
CA ASP A 102 -6.43 -17.29 6.55
C ASP A 102 -5.03 -17.44 5.91
N ASN A 103 -4.65 -16.46 5.08
CA ASN A 103 -3.36 -16.49 4.38
C ASN A 103 -2.21 -16.28 5.36
N ARG A 104 -1.16 -17.06 5.17
CA ARG A 104 0.03 -16.98 6.03
C ARG A 104 0.91 -15.83 5.61
N ILE A 105 1.31 -15.04 6.59
CA ILE A 105 2.31 -13.99 6.46
C ILE A 105 3.48 -14.28 7.38
N PHE A 106 4.64 -13.74 7.03
CA PHE A 106 5.87 -13.96 7.79
C PHE A 106 6.63 -12.64 7.94
N ASP A 107 7.38 -12.52 9.03
CA ASP A 107 8.35 -11.47 9.21
C ASP A 107 9.75 -11.90 8.66
N PRO A 108 10.77 -11.02 8.68
CA PRO A 108 12.12 -11.35 8.22
C PRO A 108 12.80 -12.48 9.01
N HIS A 109 12.32 -12.79 10.20
CA HIS A 109 12.86 -13.84 11.07
C HIS A 109 12.11 -15.17 10.92
N GLY A 110 11.01 -15.19 10.13
CA GLY A 110 10.20 -16.36 9.89
C GLY A 110 9.09 -16.58 10.90
N ASN A 111 8.83 -15.63 11.82
CA ASN A 111 7.67 -15.68 12.68
C ASN A 111 6.41 -15.51 11.85
N GLN A 112 5.36 -16.23 12.22
CA GLN A 112 4.18 -16.39 11.39
C GLN A 112 2.99 -15.61 11.94
N GLY A 113 2.28 -14.94 11.05
CA GLY A 113 0.95 -14.40 11.27
C GLY A 113 -0.04 -14.87 10.21
N ARG A 114 -1.26 -14.40 10.32
CA ARG A 114 -2.35 -14.66 9.39
C ARG A 114 -3.00 -13.38 8.95
N VAL A 115 -3.52 -13.36 7.73
CA VAL A 115 -4.30 -12.25 7.20
C VAL A 115 -5.61 -12.76 6.60
N ASN A 116 -6.69 -12.08 6.98
CA ASN A 116 -8.01 -12.19 6.40
C ASN A 116 -8.43 -10.83 5.86
N GLY A 117 -9.12 -10.81 4.71
CA GLY A 117 -9.58 -9.55 4.19
C GLY A 117 -9.82 -9.54 2.70
N TYR A 118 -9.98 -8.34 2.19
CA TYR A 118 -10.24 -8.11 0.79
C TYR A 118 -9.59 -6.79 0.32
N LEU A 119 -9.36 -6.74 -0.97
CA LEU A 119 -9.08 -5.54 -1.74
C LEU A 119 -10.10 -5.47 -2.86
N HIS A 120 -11.11 -4.63 -2.75
CA HIS A 120 -12.11 -4.41 -3.78
C HIS A 120 -11.72 -3.28 -4.72
N TYR A 121 -12.08 -3.41 -5.98
CA TYR A 121 -11.92 -2.40 -7.00
C TYR A 121 -13.04 -2.48 -8.04
N GLN A 122 -13.39 -1.36 -8.63
CA GLN A 122 -14.25 -1.30 -9.81
C GLN A 122 -13.40 -0.96 -11.03
N HIS A 123 -13.18 -1.95 -11.92
CA HIS A 123 -12.36 -1.77 -13.12
C HIS A 123 -10.99 -1.13 -12.84
N PHE A 124 -10.31 -1.63 -11.79
CA PHE A 124 -9.01 -1.12 -11.29
C PHE A 124 -9.04 0.33 -10.77
N LYS A 125 -10.21 0.80 -10.37
CA LYS A 125 -10.42 2.11 -9.74
C LYS A 125 -11.21 1.95 -8.45
N ASN A 126 -11.34 3.05 -7.69
CA ASN A 126 -12.11 3.07 -6.43
C ASN A 126 -11.71 1.94 -5.49
N LEU A 127 -10.43 1.89 -5.16
CA LEU A 127 -9.89 0.90 -4.23
C LEU A 127 -10.54 1.05 -2.85
N GLU A 128 -11.02 -0.07 -2.34
CA GLU A 128 -11.47 -0.24 -0.97
C GLU A 128 -10.83 -1.50 -0.41
N TYR A 129 -10.27 -1.44 0.77
CA TYR A 129 -9.62 -2.58 1.38
C TYR A 129 -9.92 -2.67 2.88
N ARG A 130 -9.91 -3.91 3.35
CA ARG A 130 -10.01 -4.26 4.76
C ARG A 130 -9.20 -5.51 5.01
N PHE A 131 -8.17 -5.39 5.86
CA PHE A 131 -7.31 -6.50 6.24
C PHE A 131 -7.26 -6.63 7.75
N GLN A 132 -7.54 -7.82 8.24
CA GLN A 132 -7.37 -8.19 9.63
C GLN A 132 -6.17 -9.13 9.74
N PHE A 133 -5.23 -8.74 10.57
CA PHE A 133 -4.02 -9.48 10.86
C PHE A 133 -4.11 -10.08 12.25
N GLU A 134 -3.63 -11.31 12.39
CA GLU A 134 -3.38 -11.98 13.66
C GLU A 134 -1.92 -12.43 13.65
N VAL A 135 -1.16 -11.98 14.64
CA VAL A 135 0.29 -12.21 14.70
C VAL A 135 0.71 -12.77 16.05
N ASN A 136 1.79 -13.54 16.05
CA ASN A 136 2.35 -14.14 17.25
C ASN A 136 3.88 -13.98 17.20
N ASP A 137 4.44 -13.29 18.20
CA ASP A 137 5.88 -12.99 18.32
C ASP A 137 6.49 -12.45 17.02
N MET A 138 5.74 -11.64 16.28
CA MET A 138 6.12 -11.14 14.95
C MET A 138 6.81 -9.79 15.08
N LEU A 139 7.91 -9.60 14.33
CA LEU A 139 8.53 -8.30 14.17
C LEU A 139 7.59 -7.37 13.40
N VAL A 140 6.91 -6.48 14.11
CA VAL A 140 5.92 -5.58 13.51
C VAL A 140 6.48 -4.19 13.20
N MET A 141 7.55 -3.78 13.89
CA MET A 141 8.19 -2.49 13.67
C MET A 141 9.70 -2.58 13.93
N ASN A 142 10.49 -1.91 13.09
CA ASN A 142 11.96 -1.78 13.27
C ASN A 142 12.43 -0.41 12.78
N THR A 143 11.98 0.64 13.45
CA THR A 143 12.25 2.03 13.06
C THR A 143 13.36 2.64 13.90
N LYS A 144 14.01 3.64 13.35
CA LYS A 144 14.96 4.50 14.07
C LYS A 144 14.26 5.80 14.47
N GLU A 145 14.85 6.52 15.40
CA GLU A 145 14.41 7.86 15.76
C GLU A 145 14.28 8.75 14.53
N SER A 146 13.14 9.40 14.38
CA SER A 146 12.81 10.31 13.29
C SER A 146 11.98 11.47 13.84
N LEU A 147 12.02 12.61 13.14
CA LEU A 147 11.17 13.76 13.44
C LEU A 147 9.73 13.58 12.97
N ASP A 148 9.48 12.61 12.08
CA ASP A 148 8.17 12.41 11.46
C ASP A 148 7.21 11.65 12.38
N PHE A 149 7.75 10.82 13.29
CA PHE A 149 6.95 9.98 14.19
C PHE A 149 7.41 10.12 15.64
N PRO A 150 6.47 10.20 16.60
CA PRO A 150 6.78 10.31 18.02
C PRO A 150 7.19 8.97 18.64
N PHE A 151 7.39 7.93 17.86
CA PHE A 151 7.76 6.60 18.34
C PHE A 151 8.79 5.95 17.43
N TYR A 152 9.65 5.15 18.02
CA TYR A 152 10.62 4.34 17.28
C TYR A 152 11.07 3.13 18.10
N GLY A 153 11.79 2.23 17.45
CA GLY A 153 12.39 1.06 18.08
C GLY A 153 12.12 -0.23 17.33
N THR A 154 12.44 -1.33 17.99
CA THR A 154 12.17 -2.68 17.50
C THR A 154 11.04 -3.28 18.31
N VAL A 155 9.94 -3.66 17.66
CA VAL A 155 8.76 -4.21 18.35
C VAL A 155 8.42 -5.58 17.79
N TYR A 156 8.46 -6.55 18.69
CA TYR A 156 7.83 -7.85 18.50
C TYR A 156 6.49 -7.84 19.22
N GLY A 157 5.46 -8.37 18.57
CA GLY A 157 4.12 -8.32 19.14
C GLY A 157 3.28 -9.54 18.84
N THR A 158 2.41 -9.85 19.80
CA THR A 158 1.36 -10.84 19.68
C THR A 158 0.02 -10.15 19.83
N GLY A 159 -0.90 -10.36 18.88
CA GLY A 159 -2.20 -9.72 18.90
C GLY A 159 -2.82 -9.57 17.54
N SER A 160 -3.62 -8.51 17.35
CA SER A 160 -4.34 -8.26 16.10
C SER A 160 -4.18 -6.81 15.63
N ALA A 161 -4.26 -6.65 14.31
CA ALA A 161 -4.35 -5.34 13.67
C ALA A 161 -5.44 -5.37 12.60
N LEU A 162 -6.20 -4.29 12.49
CA LEU A 162 -7.16 -4.06 11.44
C LEU A 162 -6.73 -2.84 10.64
N ILE A 163 -6.54 -3.02 9.34
CA ILE A 163 -6.24 -1.93 8.42
C ILE A 163 -7.36 -1.85 7.38
N ALA A 164 -8.03 -0.73 7.31
CA ALA A 164 -9.11 -0.52 6.37
C ALA A 164 -9.02 0.89 5.76
N GLY A 165 -9.38 1.00 4.50
CA GLY A 165 -9.36 2.30 3.84
C GLY A 165 -9.97 2.29 2.45
N ASN A 166 -10.18 3.50 1.94
CA ASN A 166 -10.59 3.75 0.58
C ASN A 166 -10.10 5.15 0.14
N ALA A 167 -10.27 5.47 -1.13
CA ALA A 167 -9.79 6.73 -1.70
C ALA A 167 -10.48 8.01 -1.14
N ARG A 168 -11.61 7.87 -0.40
CA ARG A 168 -12.38 9.02 0.12
C ARG A 168 -12.16 9.25 1.61
N ASP A 169 -12.16 8.17 2.38
CA ASP A 169 -12.20 8.23 3.85
C ASP A 169 -10.82 8.08 4.48
N GLY A 170 -9.78 7.90 3.64
CA GLY A 170 -8.41 7.68 4.09
C GLY A 170 -8.18 6.27 4.64
N VAL A 171 -7.24 6.16 5.56
CA VAL A 171 -6.80 4.88 6.14
C VAL A 171 -7.12 4.86 7.63
N ASN A 172 -7.79 3.81 8.09
CA ASN A 172 -8.01 3.51 9.50
C ASN A 172 -7.16 2.32 9.90
N ILE A 173 -6.42 2.46 10.99
CA ILE A 173 -5.55 1.43 11.55
C ILE A 173 -5.91 1.26 13.03
N ASP A 174 -6.42 0.08 13.38
CA ASP A 174 -6.72 -0.30 14.75
C ASP A 174 -5.78 -1.43 15.16
N VAL A 175 -4.99 -1.24 16.21
CA VAL A 175 -4.00 -2.20 16.69
C VAL A 175 -4.29 -2.53 18.14
N ALA A 176 -4.34 -3.83 18.46
CA ALA A 176 -4.42 -4.35 19.82
C ALA A 176 -3.37 -5.45 19.97
N MET A 177 -2.26 -5.13 20.60
CA MET A 177 -1.10 -6.02 20.74
C MET A 177 -0.49 -5.98 22.13
N THR A 178 0.06 -7.12 22.51
CA THR A 178 0.98 -7.25 23.65
C THR A 178 2.40 -7.33 23.11
N THR A 179 3.32 -6.61 23.72
CA THR A 179 4.74 -6.69 23.32
C THR A 179 5.37 -7.99 23.79
N ASP A 180 6.18 -8.58 22.93
CA ASP A 180 6.92 -9.80 23.20
C ASP A 180 8.38 -9.51 23.59
N ARG A 181 9.13 -10.55 23.90
CA ARG A 181 10.56 -10.46 24.24
C ARG A 181 11.35 -9.81 23.11
N ASN A 182 12.44 -9.14 23.47
CA ASN A 182 13.31 -8.39 22.56
C ASN A 182 12.67 -7.11 21.97
N THR A 183 11.54 -6.69 22.50
CA THR A 183 10.97 -5.39 22.18
C THR A 183 11.74 -4.28 22.88
N ASN A 184 12.08 -3.25 22.11
CA ASN A 184 12.59 -1.97 22.60
C ASN A 184 11.78 -0.86 21.90
N PHE A 185 10.76 -0.39 22.59
CA PHE A 185 9.84 0.64 22.08
C PHE A 185 10.06 1.95 22.85
N VAL A 186 10.28 3.02 22.14
CA VAL A 186 10.46 4.37 22.69
C VAL A 186 9.34 5.26 22.15
N TYR A 187 8.64 5.90 23.08
CA TYR A 187 7.67 6.94 22.77
C TYR A 187 8.16 8.29 23.28
N ILE A 188 8.31 9.27 22.39
CA ILE A 188 8.73 10.63 22.71
C ILE A 188 7.51 11.44 23.10
N LYS A 189 7.35 11.71 24.41
CA LYS A 189 6.19 12.44 24.95
C LYS A 189 6.29 13.95 24.75
N ASP A 190 7.49 14.48 24.46
CA ASP A 190 7.70 15.93 24.37
C ASP A 190 7.27 16.48 23.00
N ASN A 191 6.22 17.26 23.02
CA ASN A 191 5.82 18.42 22.21
C ASN A 191 6.39 18.60 20.77
N VAL A 192 6.74 17.53 20.08
CA VAL A 192 7.03 17.62 18.65
C VAL A 192 5.77 18.05 17.90
N SER A 193 4.57 17.75 18.45
CA SER A 193 3.30 18.25 17.91
C SER A 193 3.16 19.78 17.87
N SER A 194 3.89 20.50 18.72
CA SER A 194 3.93 21.99 18.65
C SER A 194 4.78 22.50 17.50
N ALA A 195 5.83 21.76 17.11
CA ALA A 195 6.69 22.16 16.00
C ALA A 195 6.07 21.76 14.64
N ALA A 196 5.43 20.58 14.57
CA ALA A 196 4.71 20.14 13.37
C ALA A 196 3.43 20.96 13.12
N SER A 197 2.74 21.40 14.18
CA SER A 197 1.60 22.31 14.03
C SER A 197 2.00 23.73 13.61
N ASN A 198 3.29 24.09 13.73
CA ASN A 198 3.82 25.35 13.24
C ASN A 198 4.26 25.34 11.77
N GLN A 199 4.14 24.22 11.07
CA GLN A 199 4.34 24.16 9.61
C GLN A 199 3.27 24.94 8.82
N PHE A 200 2.23 25.44 9.48
CA PHE A 200 1.31 26.42 8.89
C PHE A 200 1.89 27.85 8.75
N ILE A 201 3.08 28.12 9.28
CA ILE A 201 3.74 29.39 9.04
C ILE A 201 4.66 29.23 7.83
N LYS A 202 4.10 29.33 6.64
CA LYS A 202 4.86 29.49 5.41
C LYS A 202 5.43 30.92 5.41
N PHE A 203 6.72 31.06 5.68
CA PHE A 203 7.39 32.35 5.50
C PHE A 203 7.42 32.69 4.01
N VAL A 204 6.50 33.51 3.59
CA VAL A 204 6.53 34.10 2.25
C VAL A 204 7.46 35.29 2.32
N ASP A 205 8.62 35.20 1.68
CA ASP A 205 9.54 36.33 1.51
C ASP A 205 8.85 37.41 0.64
N LYS A 206 8.39 38.46 1.30
CA LYS A 206 7.75 39.63 0.65
C LYS A 206 8.78 40.67 0.21
N THR A 207 10.00 40.28 -0.10
CA THR A 207 10.93 41.23 -0.71
C THR A 207 10.41 41.58 -2.10
N PRO A 208 10.05 42.87 -2.37
CA PRO A 208 9.53 43.25 -3.68
C PRO A 208 10.69 43.14 -4.69
N ARG A 209 10.72 42.07 -5.46
CA ARG A 209 11.54 42.01 -6.66
C ARG A 209 11.04 43.06 -7.62
N ARG A 210 11.88 44.05 -7.85
CA ARG A 210 11.63 45.11 -8.85
C ARG A 210 11.35 44.43 -10.18
N ALA A 211 10.11 44.49 -10.63
CA ALA A 211 9.66 43.95 -11.90
C ALA A 211 10.42 44.66 -13.03
N VAL A 212 11.26 43.92 -13.70
CA VAL A 212 11.66 44.24 -15.06
C VAL A 212 10.51 43.78 -15.94
N LEU A 213 9.81 44.75 -16.49
CA LEU A 213 8.76 44.50 -17.48
C LEU A 213 9.38 43.86 -18.72
N ASP A 214 9.20 42.58 -18.88
CA ASP A 214 9.17 41.94 -20.17
C ASP A 214 7.88 41.10 -20.23
N SER A 215 7.00 41.58 -21.09
CA SER A 215 5.71 40.99 -21.41
C SER A 215 5.89 39.66 -22.09
N ILE A 216 5.65 38.52 -21.37
CA ILE A 216 5.17 37.25 -21.94
C ILE A 216 4.75 36.31 -20.79
N SER A 217 3.47 35.92 -20.79
CA SER A 217 2.80 34.79 -20.10
C SER A 217 2.82 34.73 -18.57
N LEU A 218 2.06 35.60 -17.91
CA LEU A 218 1.74 35.50 -16.46
C LEU A 218 0.59 34.54 -16.13
N THR A 219 -0.06 33.92 -17.10
CA THR A 219 -1.21 33.04 -16.87
C THR A 219 -0.84 31.57 -16.68
N SER A 220 0.25 31.09 -17.28
CA SER A 220 0.60 29.65 -17.21
C SER A 220 1.23 29.25 -15.88
N ASP A 221 2.05 30.10 -15.28
CA ASP A 221 2.78 29.76 -14.05
C ASP A 221 1.87 29.79 -12.82
N TYR A 222 0.82 30.64 -12.82
CA TYR A 222 -0.15 30.70 -11.75
C TYR A 222 -1.12 29.52 -11.79
N GLU A 223 -1.53 29.08 -12.96
CA GLU A 223 -2.38 27.89 -13.15
C GLU A 223 -1.61 26.61 -12.80
N LEU A 224 -0.34 26.50 -13.20
CA LEU A 224 0.52 25.36 -12.83
C LEU A 224 0.79 25.31 -11.32
N ALA A 225 1.05 26.45 -10.69
CA ALA A 225 1.22 26.51 -9.24
C ALA A 225 -0.05 26.20 -8.46
N GLN A 226 -1.23 26.56 -8.98
CA GLN A 226 -2.51 26.15 -8.40
C GLN A 226 -2.81 24.67 -8.59
N GLU A 227 -2.41 24.10 -9.72
CA GLU A 227 -2.58 22.68 -10.00
C GLU A 227 -1.63 21.82 -9.14
N GLU A 228 -0.39 22.26 -8.91
CA GLU A 228 0.54 21.62 -7.98
C GLU A 228 0.04 21.69 -6.53
N ILE A 229 -0.45 22.82 -6.06
CA ILE A 229 -1.04 22.97 -4.72
C ILE A 229 -2.29 22.08 -4.57
N ARG A 230 -3.12 21.99 -5.61
CA ARG A 230 -4.31 21.15 -5.59
C ARG A 230 -3.97 19.64 -5.61
N GLN A 231 -2.92 19.25 -6.32
CA GLN A 231 -2.41 17.87 -6.29
C GLN A 231 -1.73 17.52 -4.96
N GLU A 232 -1.05 18.45 -4.30
CA GLU A 232 -0.51 18.26 -2.95
C GLU A 232 -1.62 18.19 -1.89
N GLU A 233 -2.70 18.96 -2.00
CA GLU A 233 -3.86 18.89 -1.10
C GLU A 233 -4.69 17.59 -1.33
N GLU A 234 -4.79 17.09 -2.56
CA GLU A 234 -5.48 15.83 -2.88
C GLU A 234 -4.67 14.59 -2.45
N SER A 235 -3.38 14.72 -2.14
CA SER A 235 -2.51 13.62 -1.73
C SER A 235 -2.41 13.40 -0.21
N GLN A 236 -3.01 14.24 0.62
CA GLN A 236 -3.07 14.01 2.06
C GLN A 236 -4.12 12.94 2.39
N THR A 237 -3.67 11.70 2.40
CA THR A 237 -4.48 10.59 2.92
C THR A 237 -4.66 10.78 4.43
N ASP A 238 -5.90 10.98 4.88
CA ASP A 238 -6.22 11.04 6.31
C ASP A 238 -5.96 9.67 6.94
N ILE A 239 -4.99 9.60 7.86
CA ILE A 239 -4.63 8.35 8.56
C ILE A 239 -5.12 8.46 10.00
N ARG A 240 -6.02 7.57 10.40
CA ARG A 240 -6.49 7.42 11.77
C ARG A 240 -5.87 6.18 12.39
N LEU A 241 -5.11 6.38 13.45
CA LEU A 241 -4.43 5.32 14.18
C LEU A 241 -4.99 5.20 15.61
N ASN A 242 -5.55 4.04 15.91
CA ASN A 242 -5.90 3.65 17.27
C ASN A 242 -4.93 2.56 17.74
N LEU A 243 -4.22 2.82 18.80
CA LEU A 243 -3.17 1.94 19.29
C LEU A 243 -3.43 1.55 20.75
N LEU A 244 -3.66 0.28 20.98
CA LEU A 244 -3.70 -0.35 22.29
C LEU A 244 -2.52 -1.32 22.40
N VAL A 245 -1.52 -0.96 23.20
CA VAL A 245 -0.32 -1.78 23.41
C VAL A 245 -0.17 -2.06 24.89
N GLU A 246 -0.14 -3.34 25.24
CA GLU A 246 0.22 -3.80 26.57
C GLU A 246 1.70 -4.19 26.58
N ALA A 247 2.47 -3.57 27.47
CA ALA A 247 3.87 -3.94 27.68
C ALA A 247 3.96 -5.12 28.65
N THR A 248 4.58 -6.21 28.22
CA THR A 248 4.98 -7.28 29.15
C THR A 248 6.28 -6.89 29.84
N PRO A 249 6.40 -7.14 31.16
CA PRO A 249 7.62 -6.83 31.91
C PRO A 249 8.80 -7.69 31.49
#